data_50ba4f6ed33e6e9621afa588b0e6e9c0
#
_entry.id   50ba4f6ed33e6e9621afa588b0e6e9c0
#
_cell.length_a   1.000
_cell.length_b   1.000
_cell.length_c   1.000
_cell.angle_alpha   90.00
_cell.angle_beta   90.00
_cell.angle_gamma   90.00
#
_symmetry.space_group_name_H-M   'P 1'
#
loop_
_entity.id
_entity.type
_entity.pdbx_description
1 polymer ?
#
loop_
_entity_poly.entity_id
_entity_poly.type
_entity_poly.pdbx_seq_one_letter_code
_entity_poly.pdbx_strand_id
1 'polypeptide(L)'
;MRNNTIFKLSVVALCTAICAPVVEAASPFVSKVYEYRPAPGQFVNELPEYESGDTYQSMLEKAGEQLCGDKMPGMISLGGFGGYVVFGFDHKVANVKGEYDFKIYGNAFSAESAAAGGSCEPGAVMVSVDTNGNGLPDDEWFELAGSEYHKATTKKNFDITYFKPDESKVKDPDPSNSAITDRTYIQWTSNYADEPSGYIMRNVFHTQPYFPRWLDDEQLSFSGTRIANNAELKNGTYFLSFMDWGYVDNRPNDEDPGFNIDWAVDANGNQVELSSIDFVKVYTAVNQYCGWIGETSTELCGAEDLHPEASVCKVEFAAQAFTARCAGGSLIVESANSCNAHIYSASGVMLCAVEIAEGVNCIDITHLPAGVYLLKNKMNVAKFLK
;
A
#
# COMPACT_ATOMS: atom_id res chain seq x y z
N MET A 1 -29.86 46.19 69.36
CA MET A 1 -28.69 45.48 68.77
C MET A 1 -29.18 44.55 67.66
N ARG A 2 -28.98 44.91 66.42
CA ARG A 2 -29.37 44.07 65.26
C ARG A 2 -28.09 43.41 64.68
N ASN A 3 -28.05 42.09 64.76
CA ASN A 3 -26.98 41.30 64.11
C ASN A 3 -27.32 41.13 62.63
N ASN A 4 -26.48 41.68 61.75
CA ASN A 4 -26.52 41.44 60.37
C ASN A 4 -25.54 40.28 60.02
N THR A 5 -26.10 39.12 59.69
CA THR A 5 -25.31 37.99 59.19
C THR A 5 -25.21 38.11 57.67
N ILE A 6 -24.00 38.36 57.16
CA ILE A 6 -23.68 38.42 55.74
C ILE A 6 -23.37 37.00 55.24
N PHE A 7 -24.23 36.44 54.41
CA PHE A 7 -23.95 35.22 53.66
C PHE A 7 -22.99 35.52 52.49
N LYS A 8 -21.79 34.99 52.53
CA LYS A 8 -20.89 34.98 51.39
C LYS A 8 -21.22 33.80 50.49
N LEU A 9 -21.75 34.10 49.29
CA LEU A 9 -21.96 33.12 48.23
C LEU A 9 -20.63 32.90 47.51
N SER A 10 -20.02 31.73 47.73
CA SER A 10 -18.82 31.31 46.98
C SER A 10 -19.27 30.69 45.67
N VAL A 11 -19.04 31.39 44.54
CA VAL A 11 -19.20 30.82 43.19
C VAL A 11 -17.98 30.00 42.91
N VAL A 12 -18.13 28.67 42.90
CA VAL A 12 -17.10 27.74 42.39
C VAL A 12 -17.28 27.67 40.88
N ALA A 13 -16.38 28.34 40.13
CA ALA A 13 -16.28 28.17 38.70
C ALA A 13 -15.69 26.80 38.39
N LEU A 14 -16.51 25.86 37.96
CA LEU A 14 -16.07 24.57 37.47
C LEU A 14 -15.55 24.75 36.04
N CYS A 15 -14.24 24.91 35.88
CA CYS A 15 -13.58 24.84 34.56
C CYS A 15 -13.62 23.39 34.08
N THR A 16 -14.62 23.03 33.28
CA THR A 16 -14.55 21.81 32.47
C THR A 16 -13.51 22.03 31.35
N ALA A 17 -12.31 21.45 31.52
CA ALA A 17 -11.38 21.31 30.44
C ALA A 17 -12.03 20.38 29.37
N ILE A 18 -12.49 20.96 28.27
CA ILE A 18 -12.86 20.20 27.08
C ILE A 18 -11.54 19.67 26.53
N CYS A 19 -11.23 18.40 26.84
CA CYS A 19 -10.22 17.67 26.08
C CYS A 19 -10.78 17.49 24.66
N ALA A 20 -10.41 18.38 23.75
CA ALA A 20 -10.58 18.09 22.33
C ALA A 20 -9.76 16.80 22.03
N PRO A 21 -10.32 15.84 21.29
CA PRO A 21 -9.51 14.72 20.82
C PRO A 21 -8.34 15.33 20.04
N VAL A 22 -7.11 15.00 20.44
CA VAL A 22 -5.95 15.24 19.60
C VAL A 22 -6.15 14.29 18.42
N VAL A 23 -6.55 14.83 17.27
CA VAL A 23 -6.49 14.12 16.01
C VAL A 23 -5.00 14.06 15.73
N GLU A 24 -4.41 12.91 15.91
CA GLU A 24 -3.04 12.65 15.50
C GLU A 24 -2.98 12.90 14.00
N ALA A 25 -2.05 13.71 13.54
CA ALA A 25 -1.89 13.96 12.12
C ALA A 25 -1.53 12.64 11.43
N ALA A 26 -2.13 12.37 10.27
CA ALA A 26 -1.83 11.19 9.48
C ALA A 26 -0.33 11.12 9.20
N SER A 27 0.28 9.95 9.34
CA SER A 27 1.67 9.76 8.97
C SER A 27 1.80 9.73 7.46
N PRO A 28 2.67 10.53 6.82
CA PRO A 28 2.84 10.46 5.37
C PRO A 28 3.48 9.15 4.91
N PHE A 29 3.98 8.32 5.81
CA PHE A 29 4.75 7.13 5.47
C PHE A 29 3.93 5.85 5.54
N VAL A 30 4.42 4.79 4.89
CA VAL A 30 3.82 3.45 4.96
C VAL A 30 3.58 3.05 6.41
N SER A 31 2.37 2.59 6.71
CA SER A 31 1.99 2.14 8.05
C SER A 31 1.97 0.62 8.20
N LYS A 32 1.76 -0.09 7.10
CA LYS A 32 1.62 -1.55 7.13
C LYS A 32 1.98 -2.20 5.79
N VAL A 33 2.66 -3.34 5.86
CA VAL A 33 2.82 -4.29 4.77
C VAL A 33 1.80 -5.43 4.96
N TYR A 34 1.04 -5.72 3.91
CA TYR A 34 -0.03 -6.73 3.90
C TYR A 34 0.41 -8.05 3.29
N GLU A 35 1.22 -7.97 2.22
CA GLU A 35 1.76 -9.13 1.52
C GLU A 35 3.21 -8.85 1.08
N TYR A 36 4.07 -9.87 1.17
CA TYR A 36 5.42 -9.85 0.61
C TYR A 36 5.69 -11.19 -0.05
N ARG A 37 5.66 -11.24 -1.36
CA ARG A 37 5.87 -12.44 -2.18
C ARG A 37 6.87 -12.15 -3.30
N PRO A 38 8.17 -12.13 -3.01
CA PRO A 38 9.17 -11.92 -4.04
C PRO A 38 9.24 -13.14 -4.97
N ALA A 39 9.54 -12.89 -6.25
CA ALA A 39 9.98 -13.92 -7.17
C ALA A 39 11.44 -14.30 -6.86
N PRO A 40 11.95 -15.43 -7.37
CA PRO A 40 13.35 -15.78 -7.17
C PRO A 40 14.29 -14.68 -7.69
N GLY A 41 15.33 -14.37 -6.90
CA GLY A 41 16.30 -13.33 -7.23
C GLY A 41 17.50 -13.33 -6.31
N GLN A 42 18.60 -12.72 -6.76
CA GLN A 42 19.89 -12.76 -6.05
C GLN A 42 19.87 -12.07 -4.69
N PHE A 43 18.94 -11.13 -4.45
CA PHE A 43 18.83 -10.40 -3.18
C PHE A 43 17.65 -10.86 -2.29
N VAL A 44 16.84 -11.81 -2.76
CA VAL A 44 15.56 -12.16 -2.13
C VAL A 44 15.71 -12.72 -0.70
N ASN A 45 16.79 -13.42 -0.38
CA ASN A 45 17.09 -13.92 0.96
C ASN A 45 18.03 -13.01 1.77
N GLU A 46 18.35 -11.83 1.24
CA GLU A 46 19.25 -10.84 1.84
C GLU A 46 18.50 -9.53 2.17
N LEU A 47 17.44 -9.20 1.40
CA LEU A 47 16.67 -7.96 1.53
C LEU A 47 15.15 -8.23 1.56
N PRO A 48 14.57 -8.44 2.77
CA PRO A 48 15.21 -8.52 4.09
C PRO A 48 15.94 -9.85 4.30
N GLU A 49 16.90 -9.85 5.25
CA GLU A 49 17.73 -11.04 5.53
C GLU A 49 16.90 -12.19 6.09
N TYR A 50 16.99 -13.35 5.42
CA TYR A 50 16.41 -14.60 5.90
C TYR A 50 17.31 -15.26 6.92
N GLU A 51 16.75 -15.61 8.07
CA GLU A 51 17.39 -16.43 9.10
C GLU A 51 16.76 -17.83 9.16
N SER A 52 17.55 -18.83 9.56
CA SER A 52 17.05 -20.20 9.66
C SER A 52 15.87 -20.31 10.62
N GLY A 53 14.72 -20.74 10.12
CA GLY A 53 13.47 -20.85 10.89
C GLY A 53 12.48 -19.72 10.62
N ASP A 54 12.83 -18.74 9.80
CA ASP A 54 11.87 -17.75 9.34
C ASP A 54 10.73 -18.41 8.56
N THR A 55 9.55 -17.88 8.79
CA THR A 55 8.30 -18.26 8.16
C THR A 55 7.83 -17.12 7.24
N TYR A 56 6.79 -17.36 6.44
CA TYR A 56 6.13 -16.29 5.67
C TYR A 56 5.76 -15.10 6.55
N GLN A 57 5.22 -15.36 7.75
CA GLN A 57 4.79 -14.30 8.66
C GLN A 57 5.97 -13.49 9.21
N SER A 58 7.07 -14.13 9.62
CA SER A 58 8.25 -13.40 10.10
C SER A 58 8.93 -12.60 8.99
N MET A 59 8.97 -13.10 7.76
CA MET A 59 9.50 -12.35 6.62
C MET A 59 8.60 -11.18 6.21
N LEU A 60 7.27 -11.33 6.36
CA LEU A 60 6.33 -10.22 6.18
C LEU A 60 6.56 -9.13 7.24
N GLU A 61 6.79 -9.50 8.50
CA GLU A 61 7.12 -8.56 9.58
C GLU A 61 8.46 -7.85 9.31
N LYS A 62 9.50 -8.59 8.89
CA LYS A 62 10.79 -8.01 8.48
C LYS A 62 10.63 -7.04 7.30
N ALA A 63 9.81 -7.37 6.30
CA ALA A 63 9.51 -6.44 5.21
C ALA A 63 8.80 -5.17 5.72
N GLY A 64 7.90 -5.31 6.70
CA GLY A 64 7.27 -4.19 7.38
C GLY A 64 8.29 -3.30 8.11
N GLU A 65 9.26 -3.88 8.81
CA GLU A 65 10.34 -3.14 9.48
C GLU A 65 11.21 -2.34 8.49
N GLN A 66 11.36 -2.84 7.25
CA GLN A 66 12.14 -2.18 6.21
C GLN A 66 11.38 -1.07 5.47
N LEU A 67 10.04 -1.04 5.51
CA LEU A 67 9.24 -0.11 4.70
C LEU A 67 8.40 0.88 5.51
N CYS A 68 8.09 0.58 6.80
CA CYS A 68 7.10 1.35 7.56
C CYS A 68 7.73 2.41 8.47
N GLY A 69 6.98 3.49 8.71
CA GLY A 69 7.21 4.45 9.79
C GLY A 69 8.16 5.59 9.47
N ASP A 70 8.90 5.55 8.37
CA ASP A 70 9.79 6.62 7.91
C ASP A 70 9.84 6.64 6.39
N LYS A 71 10.45 7.68 5.84
CA LYS A 71 10.61 7.92 4.40
C LYS A 71 11.37 6.79 3.69
N MET A 72 12.48 6.37 4.26
CA MET A 72 13.35 5.30 3.75
C MET A 72 13.98 4.55 4.92
N PRO A 73 13.20 3.74 5.67
CA PRO A 73 13.72 3.07 6.87
C PRO A 73 14.69 1.94 6.55
N GLY A 74 14.55 1.31 5.38
CA GLY A 74 15.38 0.20 4.94
C GLY A 74 15.23 -0.10 3.47
N MET A 75 15.35 -1.39 3.09
CA MET A 75 15.22 -1.84 1.71
C MET A 75 14.72 -3.29 1.67
N ILE A 76 13.84 -3.57 0.69
CA ILE A 76 13.42 -4.93 0.32
C ILE A 76 13.65 -5.16 -1.17
N SER A 77 13.91 -6.41 -1.57
CA SER A 77 13.98 -6.82 -2.97
C SER A 77 12.76 -7.64 -3.36
N LEU A 78 12.20 -7.37 -4.55
CA LEU A 78 11.07 -8.12 -5.09
C LEU A 78 11.51 -9.31 -5.96
N GLY A 79 12.79 -9.43 -6.27
CA GLY A 79 13.29 -10.47 -7.16
C GLY A 79 12.86 -10.26 -8.61
N GLY A 80 12.83 -11.33 -9.40
CA GLY A 80 12.49 -11.30 -10.82
C GLY A 80 11.05 -10.89 -11.10
N PHE A 81 10.65 -10.92 -12.39
CA PHE A 81 9.33 -10.48 -12.85
C PHE A 81 8.19 -11.04 -12.01
N GLY A 82 7.29 -10.14 -11.63
CA GLY A 82 6.04 -10.45 -10.95
C GLY A 82 6.15 -10.59 -9.44
N GLY A 83 7.37 -10.74 -8.86
CA GLY A 83 7.55 -10.68 -7.42
C GLY A 83 7.07 -9.34 -6.86
N TYR A 84 6.35 -9.34 -5.73
CA TYR A 84 5.60 -8.16 -5.31
C TYR A 84 5.53 -7.95 -3.80
N VAL A 85 5.19 -6.72 -3.44
CA VAL A 85 4.79 -6.29 -2.10
C VAL A 85 3.45 -5.55 -2.17
N VAL A 86 2.61 -5.70 -1.13
CA VAL A 86 1.39 -4.90 -0.92
C VAL A 86 1.51 -4.16 0.39
N PHE A 87 1.32 -2.85 0.34
CA PHE A 87 1.37 -2.00 1.53
C PHE A 87 0.25 -0.94 1.52
N GLY A 88 0.08 -0.24 2.64
CA GLY A 88 -0.85 0.87 2.78
C GLY A 88 -0.39 1.86 3.85
N PHE A 89 -1.12 2.97 3.91
CA PHE A 89 -0.93 4.05 4.88
C PHE A 89 -1.92 3.90 6.04
N ASP A 90 -1.83 4.73 7.06
CA ASP A 90 -2.79 4.76 8.17
C ASP A 90 -4.09 5.51 7.83
N HIS A 91 -4.20 5.96 6.57
CA HIS A 91 -5.29 6.72 5.99
C HIS A 91 -5.41 6.40 4.49
N LYS A 92 -6.49 6.89 3.84
CA LYS A 92 -6.63 6.83 2.38
C LYS A 92 -5.74 7.90 1.74
N VAL A 93 -4.95 7.55 0.74
CA VAL A 93 -4.24 8.52 -0.09
C VAL A 93 -5.23 9.17 -1.05
N ALA A 94 -5.37 10.49 -0.98
CA ALA A 94 -6.29 11.24 -1.83
C ALA A 94 -5.73 11.40 -3.26
N ASN A 95 -6.61 11.36 -4.25
CA ASN A 95 -6.28 11.80 -5.61
C ASN A 95 -6.44 13.33 -5.68
N VAL A 96 -5.34 14.05 -5.79
CA VAL A 96 -5.29 15.51 -5.90
C VAL A 96 -5.10 15.88 -7.37
N LYS A 97 -6.16 16.34 -7.99
CA LYS A 97 -6.20 16.56 -9.44
C LYS A 97 -5.04 17.44 -9.96
N GLY A 98 -4.22 16.84 -10.83
CA GLY A 98 -3.11 17.52 -11.50
C GLY A 98 -1.81 17.53 -10.71
N GLU A 99 -1.77 16.86 -9.55
CA GLU A 99 -0.58 16.68 -8.72
C GLU A 99 -0.11 15.23 -8.77
N TYR A 100 1.08 14.94 -8.23
CA TYR A 100 1.50 13.60 -7.90
C TYR A 100 1.00 13.29 -6.49
N ASP A 101 0.33 12.15 -6.30
CA ASP A 101 -0.37 11.85 -5.05
C ASP A 101 0.53 11.17 -4.02
N PHE A 102 1.40 10.28 -4.46
CA PHE A 102 2.34 9.57 -3.59
C PHE A 102 3.65 9.27 -4.31
N LYS A 103 4.67 8.92 -3.54
CA LYS A 103 5.99 8.57 -4.04
C LYS A 103 6.48 7.27 -3.43
N ILE A 104 7.15 6.45 -4.24
CA ILE A 104 7.79 5.22 -3.79
C ILE A 104 9.29 5.35 -4.04
N TYR A 105 10.09 5.01 -3.05
CA TYR A 105 11.54 5.14 -3.07
C TYR A 105 12.20 3.81 -3.44
N GLY A 106 13.12 3.84 -4.38
CA GLY A 106 13.97 2.73 -4.81
C GLY A 106 15.45 3.02 -4.59
N ASN A 107 16.31 2.24 -5.26
CA ASN A 107 17.77 2.40 -5.22
C ASN A 107 18.39 2.76 -6.58
N ALA A 108 17.57 3.08 -7.60
CA ALA A 108 18.03 3.48 -8.91
C ALA A 108 19.05 4.62 -8.86
N PHE A 109 20.06 4.57 -9.71
CA PHE A 109 21.06 5.61 -9.83
C PHE A 109 21.45 5.89 -11.27
N SER A 110 21.88 7.13 -11.56
CA SER A 110 22.42 7.55 -12.85
C SER A 110 23.89 7.20 -12.94
N ALA A 111 24.33 6.67 -14.09
CA ALA A 111 25.75 6.56 -14.39
C ALA A 111 26.34 7.97 -14.67
N GLU A 112 27.54 8.25 -14.18
CA GLU A 112 28.19 9.59 -14.25
C GLU A 112 28.24 10.22 -15.66
N SER A 113 28.12 9.40 -16.72
CA SER A 113 28.21 9.86 -18.11
C SER A 113 26.89 9.84 -18.88
N ALA A 114 25.75 9.51 -18.22
CA ALA A 114 24.53 9.23 -18.97
C ALA A 114 23.29 9.81 -18.29
N ALA A 115 22.82 10.94 -18.80
CA ALA A 115 21.52 11.52 -18.44
C ALA A 115 20.30 10.61 -18.70
N ALA A 116 20.48 9.41 -19.28
CA ALA A 116 19.41 8.54 -19.75
C ALA A 116 19.33 7.18 -19.03
N GLY A 117 20.10 6.96 -17.95
CA GLY A 117 20.08 5.70 -17.21
C GLY A 117 21.38 5.40 -16.46
N GLY A 118 21.46 4.19 -15.94
CA GLY A 118 22.58 3.67 -15.14
C GLY A 118 22.25 2.30 -14.61
N SER A 119 21.69 2.23 -13.39
CA SER A 119 20.98 1.09 -12.85
C SER A 119 19.53 1.51 -12.64
N CYS A 120 18.63 0.90 -13.39
CA CYS A 120 17.21 1.15 -13.24
C CYS A 120 16.44 -0.17 -13.46
N GLU A 121 15.66 -0.56 -12.46
CA GLU A 121 15.06 -1.88 -12.33
C GLU A 121 13.54 -1.75 -12.15
N PRO A 122 12.81 -1.33 -13.23
CA PRO A 122 11.49 -0.75 -13.13
C PRO A 122 10.44 -1.71 -12.58
N GLY A 123 9.76 -1.27 -11.52
CA GLY A 123 8.59 -1.89 -10.92
C GLY A 123 7.30 -1.19 -11.35
N ALA A 124 6.29 -1.98 -11.73
CA ALA A 124 4.95 -1.48 -12.00
C ALA A 124 4.15 -1.33 -10.70
N VAL A 125 3.21 -0.37 -10.70
CA VAL A 125 2.38 -0.05 -9.54
C VAL A 125 0.93 -0.34 -9.85
N MET A 126 0.25 -1.00 -8.91
CA MET A 126 -1.20 -1.14 -8.88
C MET A 126 -1.75 -0.52 -7.59
N VAL A 127 -2.98 -0.06 -7.65
CA VAL A 127 -3.68 0.53 -6.51
C VAL A 127 -5.04 -0.12 -6.33
N SER A 128 -5.53 -0.13 -5.09
CA SER A 128 -6.86 -0.66 -4.76
C SER A 128 -7.56 0.21 -3.73
N VAL A 129 -8.89 0.20 -3.78
CA VAL A 129 -9.77 0.88 -2.82
C VAL A 129 -10.47 -0.17 -1.97
N ASP A 130 -10.41 -0.04 -0.65
CA ASP A 130 -11.19 -0.86 0.27
C ASP A 130 -12.67 -0.49 0.16
N THR A 131 -13.37 -1.15 -0.76
CA THR A 131 -14.78 -0.88 -1.08
C THR A 131 -15.72 -1.58 -0.11
N ASN A 132 -15.29 -2.68 0.48
CA ASN A 132 -16.06 -3.46 1.44
C ASN A 132 -15.83 -3.04 2.90
N GLY A 133 -14.79 -2.22 3.17
CA GLY A 133 -14.47 -1.64 4.48
C GLY A 133 -13.89 -2.64 5.47
N ASN A 134 -13.27 -3.73 5.00
CA ASN A 134 -12.71 -4.77 5.85
C ASN A 134 -11.23 -4.57 6.22
N GLY A 135 -10.56 -3.57 5.62
CA GLY A 135 -9.15 -3.24 5.86
C GLY A 135 -8.17 -4.24 5.26
N LEU A 136 -8.61 -5.03 4.25
CA LEU A 136 -7.80 -6.02 3.54
C LEU A 136 -7.69 -5.69 2.06
N PRO A 137 -6.56 -6.02 1.40
CA PRO A 137 -6.34 -5.75 -0.01
C PRO A 137 -6.97 -6.83 -0.93
N ASP A 138 -8.26 -7.13 -0.70
CA ASP A 138 -9.01 -8.21 -1.39
C ASP A 138 -10.04 -7.68 -2.40
N ASP A 139 -10.06 -6.37 -2.64
CA ASP A 139 -10.89 -5.69 -3.63
C ASP A 139 -10.19 -5.61 -5.01
N GLU A 140 -10.83 -4.95 -5.98
CA GLU A 140 -10.34 -4.79 -7.35
C GLU A 140 -9.04 -3.96 -7.39
N TRP A 141 -8.08 -4.42 -8.21
CA TRP A 141 -6.81 -3.76 -8.46
C TRP A 141 -6.78 -3.05 -9.80
N PHE A 142 -6.27 -1.81 -9.80
CA PHE A 142 -6.09 -0.97 -10.98
C PHE A 142 -4.60 -0.70 -11.19
N GLU A 143 -4.09 -0.95 -12.40
CA GLU A 143 -2.69 -0.64 -12.72
C GLU A 143 -2.54 0.86 -13.01
N LEU A 144 -1.51 1.50 -12.48
CA LEU A 144 -1.13 2.85 -12.86
C LEU A 144 -0.34 2.75 -14.18
N ALA A 145 -1.00 3.13 -15.29
CA ALA A 145 -0.45 3.01 -16.63
C ALA A 145 0.74 3.96 -16.83
N GLY A 146 1.96 3.46 -16.63
CA GLY A 146 3.19 4.21 -16.89
C GLY A 146 3.49 4.38 -18.38
N SER A 147 4.59 5.04 -18.70
CA SER A 147 5.00 5.41 -20.08
C SER A 147 5.10 4.23 -21.05
N GLU A 148 5.35 3.03 -20.55
CA GLU A 148 5.48 1.82 -21.36
C GLU A 148 4.16 1.08 -21.57
N TYR A 149 3.12 1.39 -20.77
CA TYR A 149 1.89 0.60 -20.67
C TYR A 149 1.19 0.38 -22.03
N HIS A 150 1.14 1.39 -22.89
CA HIS A 150 0.47 1.35 -24.21
C HIS A 150 1.41 1.03 -25.37
N LYS A 151 2.70 0.77 -25.12
CA LYS A 151 3.65 0.43 -26.20
C LYS A 151 3.39 -0.97 -26.74
N ALA A 152 3.56 -1.16 -28.02
CA ALA A 152 3.37 -2.46 -28.69
C ALA A 152 4.34 -3.56 -28.20
N THR A 153 5.44 -3.18 -27.58
CA THR A 153 6.42 -4.09 -26.97
C THR A 153 6.01 -4.60 -25.59
N THR A 154 4.97 -4.02 -24.99
CA THR A 154 4.47 -4.40 -23.66
C THR A 154 3.57 -5.61 -23.78
N LYS A 155 3.83 -6.64 -22.97
CA LYS A 155 3.07 -7.88 -22.90
C LYS A 155 2.08 -7.79 -21.74
N LYS A 156 0.79 -7.80 -22.06
CA LYS A 156 -0.30 -7.83 -21.06
C LYS A 156 -0.60 -9.25 -20.64
N ASN A 157 -1.04 -9.44 -19.39
CA ASN A 157 -1.33 -10.77 -18.83
C ASN A 157 -0.16 -11.74 -19.07
N PHE A 158 1.05 -11.28 -18.79
CA PHE A 158 2.24 -12.11 -18.85
C PHE A 158 2.30 -12.98 -17.62
N ASP A 159 2.03 -14.27 -17.81
CA ASP A 159 2.14 -15.28 -16.76
C ASP A 159 3.51 -15.91 -16.77
N ILE A 160 4.15 -16.00 -15.61
CA ILE A 160 5.43 -16.68 -15.43
C ILE A 160 5.34 -17.64 -14.25
N THR A 161 6.02 -18.79 -14.39
CA THR A 161 6.18 -19.76 -13.31
C THR A 161 7.65 -20.09 -13.14
N TYR A 162 8.17 -19.88 -11.95
CA TYR A 162 9.53 -20.24 -11.53
C TYR A 162 9.51 -21.56 -10.78
N PHE A 163 10.46 -22.45 -11.09
CA PHE A 163 10.57 -23.75 -10.46
C PHE A 163 11.69 -23.74 -9.42
N LYS A 164 11.43 -24.33 -8.25
CA LYS A 164 12.42 -24.47 -7.18
C LYS A 164 13.62 -25.24 -7.67
N PRO A 165 14.85 -24.71 -7.53
CA PRO A 165 16.03 -25.39 -8.04
C PRO A 165 16.41 -26.58 -7.15
N ASP A 166 16.97 -27.62 -7.77
CA ASP A 166 17.70 -28.66 -7.03
C ASP A 166 19.11 -28.14 -6.72
N GLU A 167 19.35 -27.72 -5.49
CA GLU A 167 20.64 -27.20 -5.03
C GLU A 167 21.76 -28.26 -5.06
N SER A 168 21.43 -29.56 -5.18
CA SER A 168 22.37 -30.67 -5.32
C SER A 168 22.78 -30.96 -6.76
N LYS A 169 22.08 -30.37 -7.73
CA LYS A 169 22.34 -30.53 -9.15
C LYS A 169 23.76 -30.11 -9.52
N VAL A 170 24.37 -30.83 -10.49
CA VAL A 170 25.62 -30.41 -11.08
C VAL A 170 25.44 -29.05 -11.77
N LYS A 171 26.23 -28.07 -11.36
CA LYS A 171 26.20 -26.72 -11.92
C LYS A 171 26.63 -26.72 -13.39
N ASP A 172 26.06 -25.82 -14.19
CA ASP A 172 26.40 -25.58 -15.60
C ASP A 172 27.08 -24.19 -15.74
N PRO A 173 28.39 -24.06 -15.46
CA PRO A 173 29.08 -22.79 -15.54
C PRO A 173 29.21 -22.31 -16.98
N ASP A 174 29.26 -20.98 -17.17
CA ASP A 174 29.48 -20.40 -18.50
C ASP A 174 30.97 -20.48 -18.87
N PRO A 175 31.35 -21.22 -19.94
CA PRO A 175 32.75 -21.34 -20.35
C PRO A 175 33.34 -20.03 -20.88
N SER A 176 32.49 -19.07 -21.27
CA SER A 176 32.91 -17.77 -21.80
C SER A 176 32.91 -16.66 -20.75
N ASN A 177 32.24 -16.86 -19.61
CA ASN A 177 32.11 -15.88 -18.54
C ASN A 177 32.23 -16.54 -17.17
N SER A 178 33.42 -16.50 -16.57
CA SER A 178 33.68 -17.10 -15.26
C SER A 178 32.88 -16.50 -14.11
N ALA A 179 32.23 -15.36 -14.31
CA ALA A 179 31.31 -14.78 -13.29
C ALA A 179 30.00 -15.58 -13.19
N ILE A 180 29.63 -16.36 -14.20
CA ILE A 180 28.40 -17.18 -14.18
C ILE A 180 28.73 -18.60 -13.74
N THR A 181 28.26 -18.99 -12.58
CA THR A 181 28.53 -20.30 -11.96
C THR A 181 27.52 -21.37 -12.32
N ASP A 182 26.31 -21.01 -12.70
CA ASP A 182 25.28 -21.91 -13.19
C ASP A 182 24.31 -21.19 -14.13
N ARG A 183 24.31 -21.52 -15.41
CA ARG A 183 23.47 -20.96 -16.47
C ARG A 183 22.01 -21.46 -16.39
N THR A 184 21.78 -22.57 -15.71
CA THR A 184 20.49 -23.26 -15.64
C THR A 184 19.95 -23.35 -14.22
N TYR A 185 20.24 -22.32 -13.39
CA TYR A 185 20.00 -22.40 -11.95
C TYR A 185 18.50 -22.46 -11.60
N ILE A 186 17.71 -21.44 -11.93
CA ILE A 186 16.26 -21.45 -11.71
C ILE A 186 15.54 -21.38 -13.04
N GLN A 187 14.88 -22.45 -13.42
CA GLN A 187 14.06 -22.50 -14.62
C GLN A 187 12.76 -21.69 -14.41
N TRP A 188 12.34 -21.00 -15.46
CA TRP A 188 11.01 -20.42 -15.55
C TRP A 188 10.35 -20.74 -16.89
N THR A 189 8.99 -20.69 -16.91
CA THR A 189 8.17 -20.79 -18.13
C THR A 189 7.19 -19.62 -18.16
N SER A 190 6.73 -19.24 -19.37
CA SER A 190 5.70 -18.23 -19.55
C SER A 190 4.63 -18.64 -20.55
N ASN A 191 3.53 -17.89 -20.60
CA ASN A 191 2.45 -18.06 -21.55
C ASN A 191 2.70 -17.41 -22.93
N TYR A 192 3.85 -16.71 -23.12
CA TYR A 192 4.17 -16.04 -24.38
C TYR A 192 5.05 -16.89 -25.27
N ALA A 193 4.61 -17.12 -26.51
CA ALA A 193 5.28 -18.02 -27.47
C ALA A 193 6.66 -17.53 -27.94
N ASP A 194 6.92 -16.24 -27.88
CA ASP A 194 8.22 -15.63 -28.22
C ASP A 194 9.19 -15.59 -27.01
N GLU A 195 8.71 -15.93 -25.81
CA GLU A 195 9.49 -15.98 -24.58
C GLU A 195 8.99 -17.14 -23.67
N PRO A 196 8.97 -18.39 -24.16
CA PRO A 196 8.23 -19.49 -23.52
C PRO A 196 8.91 -20.02 -22.26
N SER A 197 10.23 -19.86 -22.13
CA SER A 197 11.01 -20.34 -20.99
C SER A 197 12.40 -19.74 -20.96
N GLY A 198 13.05 -19.81 -19.80
CA GLY A 198 14.42 -19.39 -19.61
C GLY A 198 14.94 -19.77 -18.22
N TYR A 199 16.01 -19.12 -17.81
CA TYR A 199 16.65 -19.37 -16.52
C TYR A 199 17.07 -18.06 -15.84
N ILE A 200 16.93 -18.01 -14.52
CA ILE A 200 17.73 -17.11 -13.69
C ILE A 200 19.08 -17.81 -13.48
N MET A 201 20.15 -17.14 -13.88
CA MET A 201 21.50 -17.68 -13.77
C MET A 201 22.11 -17.31 -12.42
N ARG A 202 22.98 -18.17 -11.88
CA ARG A 202 23.72 -17.91 -10.64
C ARG A 202 25.09 -17.34 -10.94
N ASN A 203 25.49 -16.29 -10.23
CA ASN A 203 26.80 -15.67 -10.38
C ASN A 203 27.73 -15.93 -9.18
N VAL A 204 28.98 -15.49 -9.26
CA VAL A 204 30.00 -15.67 -8.21
C VAL A 204 29.82 -14.70 -7.04
N PHE A 205 29.08 -13.61 -7.26
CA PHE A 205 28.94 -12.51 -6.30
C PHE A 205 27.86 -12.81 -5.28
N HIS A 206 26.83 -13.59 -5.69
CA HIS A 206 25.70 -14.01 -4.86
C HIS A 206 25.65 -15.54 -4.80
N THR A 207 26.19 -16.10 -3.74
CA THR A 207 26.34 -17.55 -3.58
C THR A 207 25.23 -18.21 -2.77
N GLN A 208 24.38 -17.43 -2.11
CA GLN A 208 23.19 -17.89 -1.39
C GLN A 208 22.10 -18.38 -2.37
N PRO A 209 21.11 -19.14 -1.89
CA PRO A 209 19.94 -19.49 -2.69
C PRO A 209 19.16 -18.25 -3.15
N TYR A 210 18.62 -18.26 -4.39
CA TYR A 210 17.78 -17.18 -4.94
C TYR A 210 16.30 -17.45 -4.80
N PHE A 211 15.91 -18.70 -4.58
CA PHE A 211 14.51 -19.04 -4.32
C PHE A 211 14.16 -18.66 -2.86
N PRO A 212 12.99 -18.03 -2.58
CA PRO A 212 12.60 -17.66 -1.22
C PRO A 212 12.59 -18.85 -0.27
N ARG A 213 13.45 -18.85 0.75
CA ARG A 213 13.69 -20.00 1.62
C ARG A 213 12.59 -20.26 2.65
N TRP A 214 11.74 -19.28 2.88
CA TRP A 214 10.60 -19.34 3.82
C TRP A 214 9.31 -19.84 3.17
N LEU A 215 9.34 -20.15 1.86
CA LEU A 215 8.23 -20.73 1.12
C LEU A 215 8.49 -22.20 0.86
N ASP A 216 7.50 -23.04 1.20
CA ASP A 216 7.57 -24.47 0.95
C ASP A 216 7.15 -24.85 -0.49
N ASP A 217 6.73 -23.86 -1.27
CA ASP A 217 6.25 -24.05 -2.65
C ASP A 217 7.36 -24.64 -3.55
N GLU A 218 7.00 -25.61 -4.39
CA GLU A 218 7.89 -26.19 -5.41
C GLU A 218 7.95 -25.30 -6.66
N GLN A 219 7.00 -24.36 -6.81
CA GLN A 219 6.94 -23.38 -7.88
C GLN A 219 6.24 -22.11 -7.42
N LEU A 220 6.64 -20.99 -7.99
CA LEU A 220 6.01 -19.69 -7.77
C LEU A 220 5.50 -19.15 -9.09
N SER A 221 4.21 -18.76 -9.15
CA SER A 221 3.59 -18.21 -10.35
C SER A 221 3.14 -16.78 -10.11
N PHE A 222 3.38 -15.93 -11.10
CA PHE A 222 3.02 -14.52 -11.08
C PHE A 222 2.39 -14.12 -12.41
N SER A 223 1.58 -13.07 -12.38
CA SER A 223 0.93 -12.49 -13.56
C SER A 223 0.97 -10.97 -13.48
N GLY A 224 1.14 -10.30 -14.62
CA GLY A 224 1.18 -8.84 -14.67
C GLY A 224 1.42 -8.29 -16.06
N THR A 225 1.67 -6.98 -16.13
CA THR A 225 2.12 -6.29 -17.32
C THR A 225 3.65 -6.35 -17.39
N ARG A 226 4.19 -7.04 -18.39
CA ARG A 226 5.63 -7.12 -18.63
C ARG A 226 6.02 -6.06 -19.66
N ILE A 227 6.79 -5.06 -19.24
CA ILE A 227 7.32 -4.01 -20.13
C ILE A 227 8.58 -4.46 -20.86
N ALA A 228 8.97 -3.75 -21.89
CA ALA A 228 10.17 -4.08 -22.66
C ALA A 228 11.43 -4.02 -21.80
N ASN A 229 12.41 -4.87 -22.12
CA ASN A 229 13.73 -4.83 -21.49
C ASN A 229 14.40 -3.47 -21.75
N ASN A 230 15.02 -2.92 -20.72
CA ASN A 230 15.74 -1.65 -20.76
C ASN A 230 17.26 -1.82 -20.66
N ALA A 231 17.75 -3.06 -20.51
CA ALA A 231 19.16 -3.37 -20.38
C ALA A 231 19.84 -3.48 -21.76
N GLU A 232 20.90 -2.72 -21.97
CA GLU A 232 21.73 -2.72 -23.17
C GLU A 232 23.18 -3.01 -22.81
N LEU A 233 23.83 -3.90 -23.56
CA LEU A 233 25.28 -4.14 -23.42
C LEU A 233 26.07 -3.07 -24.18
N LYS A 234 26.73 -2.17 -23.46
CA LYS A 234 27.58 -1.09 -24.03
C LYS A 234 29.04 -1.26 -23.57
N ASN A 235 29.95 -1.47 -24.49
CA ASN A 235 31.36 -1.60 -24.18
C ASN A 235 31.70 -2.66 -23.11
N GLY A 236 30.97 -3.77 -23.10
CA GLY A 236 31.16 -4.85 -22.12
C GLY A 236 30.49 -4.65 -20.75
N THR A 237 29.78 -3.56 -20.57
CA THR A 237 28.99 -3.25 -19.34
C THR A 237 27.53 -3.12 -19.70
N TYR A 238 26.65 -3.68 -18.88
CA TYR A 238 25.23 -3.47 -19.01
C TYR A 238 24.87 -2.07 -18.49
N PHE A 239 24.01 -1.41 -19.27
CA PHE A 239 23.45 -0.11 -18.99
C PHE A 239 21.93 -0.23 -19.04
N LEU A 240 21.25 0.15 -17.96
CA LEU A 240 19.80 0.09 -17.84
C LEU A 240 19.23 1.49 -18.03
N SER A 241 18.49 1.67 -19.13
CA SER A 241 17.90 2.97 -19.49
C SER A 241 16.67 3.27 -18.65
N PHE A 242 16.50 4.54 -18.28
CA PHE A 242 15.28 5.00 -17.62
C PHE A 242 14.06 4.84 -18.54
N MET A 243 12.93 4.45 -17.96
CA MET A 243 11.61 4.69 -18.54
C MET A 243 11.22 6.15 -18.31
N ASP A 244 10.30 6.68 -19.12
CA ASP A 244 9.97 8.11 -19.02
C ASP A 244 9.32 8.47 -17.68
N TRP A 245 8.32 7.71 -17.22
CA TRP A 245 7.60 7.92 -15.96
C TRP A 245 6.75 6.72 -15.56
N GLY A 246 6.32 6.68 -14.30
CA GLY A 246 5.29 5.75 -13.80
C GLY A 246 5.83 4.37 -13.40
N TYR A 247 7.10 4.28 -13.01
CA TYR A 247 7.73 3.04 -12.52
C TYR A 247 8.56 3.32 -11.28
N VAL A 248 8.49 2.41 -10.31
CA VAL A 248 9.35 2.41 -9.12
C VAL A 248 10.76 1.99 -9.52
N ASP A 249 11.78 2.42 -8.78
CA ASP A 249 13.17 2.04 -8.96
C ASP A 249 13.69 2.28 -10.40
N ASN A 250 13.16 3.31 -11.00
CA ASN A 250 13.38 3.67 -12.40
C ASN A 250 14.32 4.88 -12.56
N ARG A 251 14.23 5.82 -11.63
CA ARG A 251 15.05 7.03 -11.59
C ARG A 251 15.61 7.24 -10.19
N PRO A 252 16.73 8.00 -10.06
CA PRO A 252 17.16 8.46 -8.75
C PRO A 252 16.01 9.13 -7.98
N ASN A 253 15.94 8.89 -6.67
CA ASN A 253 14.83 9.35 -5.84
C ASN A 253 14.61 10.87 -5.88
N ASP A 254 15.63 11.66 -6.11
CA ASP A 254 15.56 13.15 -6.24
C ASP A 254 15.07 13.62 -7.63
N GLU A 255 15.10 12.74 -8.63
CA GLU A 255 14.62 13.00 -9.99
C GLU A 255 13.21 12.42 -10.27
N ASP A 256 12.74 11.49 -9.43
CA ASP A 256 11.41 10.88 -9.57
C ASP A 256 10.35 11.78 -8.91
N PRO A 257 9.35 12.27 -9.67
CA PRO A 257 8.30 13.11 -9.12
C PRO A 257 7.25 12.37 -8.31
N GLY A 258 7.10 11.04 -8.50
CA GLY A 258 6.08 10.19 -7.86
C GLY A 258 5.01 9.67 -8.83
N PHE A 259 3.88 9.25 -8.26
CA PHE A 259 2.77 8.58 -8.94
C PHE A 259 1.49 9.41 -8.85
N ASN A 260 0.71 9.39 -9.93
CA ASN A 260 -0.59 10.04 -10.00
C ASN A 260 -1.68 8.96 -10.12
N ILE A 261 -2.67 9.00 -9.23
CA ILE A 261 -3.80 8.06 -9.20
C ILE A 261 -4.66 8.17 -10.48
N ASP A 262 -4.66 9.32 -11.15
CA ASP A 262 -5.35 9.49 -12.44
C ASP A 262 -4.80 8.58 -13.56
N TRP A 263 -3.66 7.91 -13.38
CA TRP A 263 -3.14 6.92 -14.33
C TRP A 263 -3.80 5.55 -14.20
N ALA A 264 -4.73 5.37 -13.27
CA ALA A 264 -5.39 4.10 -13.02
C ALA A 264 -6.17 3.60 -14.24
N VAL A 265 -5.97 2.32 -14.58
CA VAL A 265 -6.70 1.63 -15.63
C VAL A 265 -7.26 0.30 -15.11
N ASP A 266 -8.41 -0.11 -15.66
CA ASP A 266 -9.02 -1.42 -15.42
C ASP A 266 -8.28 -2.55 -16.15
N ALA A 267 -8.70 -3.80 -15.95
CA ALA A 267 -8.13 -4.97 -16.60
C ALA A 267 -8.22 -4.95 -18.15
N ASN A 268 -9.05 -4.09 -18.72
CA ASN A 268 -9.19 -3.89 -20.16
C ASN A 268 -8.34 -2.71 -20.67
N GLY A 269 -7.65 -2.00 -19.78
CA GLY A 269 -6.85 -0.81 -20.09
C GLY A 269 -7.68 0.48 -20.26
N ASN A 270 -8.92 0.50 -19.79
CA ASN A 270 -9.73 1.71 -19.77
C ASN A 270 -9.38 2.51 -18.50
N GLN A 271 -9.29 3.84 -18.66
CA GLN A 271 -9.05 4.75 -17.55
C GLN A 271 -10.18 4.66 -16.51
N VAL A 272 -9.82 4.65 -15.23
CA VAL A 272 -10.73 4.61 -14.08
C VAL A 272 -10.51 5.85 -13.23
N GLU A 273 -11.60 6.51 -12.83
CA GLU A 273 -11.55 7.64 -11.90
C GLU A 273 -11.65 7.14 -10.46
N LEU A 274 -10.56 7.28 -9.71
CA LEU A 274 -10.48 6.98 -8.28
C LEU A 274 -10.32 8.29 -7.50
N SER A 275 -11.11 8.50 -6.46
CA SER A 275 -10.98 9.69 -5.59
C SER A 275 -9.91 9.52 -4.51
N SER A 276 -9.57 8.28 -4.18
CA SER A 276 -8.54 7.91 -3.20
C SER A 276 -8.21 6.43 -3.34
N ILE A 277 -7.14 6.00 -2.69
CA ILE A 277 -6.72 4.59 -2.62
C ILE A 277 -6.42 4.20 -1.17
N ASP A 278 -6.53 2.91 -0.85
CA ASP A 278 -6.19 2.33 0.45
C ASP A 278 -4.92 1.47 0.38
N PHE A 279 -4.70 0.79 -0.75
CA PHE A 279 -3.61 -0.16 -0.91
C PHE A 279 -2.81 0.13 -2.17
N VAL A 280 -1.51 -0.13 -2.07
CA VAL A 280 -0.55 -0.05 -3.17
C VAL A 280 0.14 -1.40 -3.30
N LYS A 281 0.22 -1.91 -4.52
CA LYS A 281 1.01 -3.10 -4.88
C LYS A 281 2.09 -2.69 -5.86
N VAL A 282 3.31 -3.11 -5.59
CA VAL A 282 4.46 -2.94 -6.51
C VAL A 282 4.96 -4.31 -6.90
N TYR A 283 5.23 -4.51 -8.18
CA TYR A 283 5.85 -5.74 -8.68
C TYR A 283 6.92 -5.44 -9.73
N THR A 284 7.96 -6.28 -9.80
CA THR A 284 8.99 -6.17 -10.84
C THR A 284 8.37 -6.33 -12.22
N ALA A 285 8.53 -5.32 -13.09
CA ALA A 285 7.82 -5.23 -14.39
C ALA A 285 8.62 -5.74 -15.59
N VAL A 286 9.90 -6.09 -15.43
CA VAL A 286 10.79 -6.60 -16.49
C VAL A 286 11.18 -8.05 -16.20
N ASN A 287 11.35 -8.84 -17.28
CA ASN A 287 11.96 -10.17 -17.22
C ASN A 287 13.22 -10.13 -18.08
N GLN A 288 14.34 -9.79 -17.45
CA GLN A 288 15.59 -9.58 -18.19
C GLN A 288 16.79 -10.08 -17.41
N TYR A 289 17.88 -10.27 -18.16
CA TYR A 289 19.17 -10.69 -17.67
C TYR A 289 20.24 -9.65 -18.05
N CYS A 290 21.05 -9.27 -17.08
CA CYS A 290 22.07 -8.23 -17.21
C CYS A 290 23.50 -8.81 -17.13
N GLY A 291 23.75 -9.97 -17.71
CA GLY A 291 25.05 -10.61 -17.69
C GLY A 291 25.51 -11.03 -16.30
N TRP A 292 26.72 -10.62 -15.93
CA TRP A 292 27.30 -10.92 -14.62
C TRP A 292 26.64 -10.16 -13.46
N ILE A 293 25.87 -9.10 -13.77
CA ILE A 293 25.07 -8.37 -12.76
C ILE A 293 23.92 -9.26 -12.26
N GLY A 294 23.38 -10.15 -13.12
CA GLY A 294 22.32 -11.09 -12.75
C GLY A 294 20.97 -10.73 -13.36
N GLU A 295 19.90 -11.17 -12.73
CA GLU A 295 18.55 -10.75 -13.06
C GLU A 295 18.28 -9.33 -12.57
N THR A 296 17.27 -8.70 -13.15
CA THR A 296 16.76 -7.40 -12.71
C THR A 296 15.70 -7.63 -11.65
N SER A 297 15.89 -7.04 -10.49
CA SER A 297 14.89 -7.01 -9.40
C SER A 297 14.58 -5.58 -9.01
N THR A 298 13.32 -5.31 -8.71
CA THR A 298 12.91 -4.00 -8.20
C THR A 298 13.14 -3.95 -6.69
N GLU A 299 13.85 -2.94 -6.20
CA GLU A 299 14.04 -2.67 -4.79
C GLU A 299 13.15 -1.52 -4.32
N LEU A 300 12.57 -1.67 -3.11
CA LEU A 300 11.80 -0.63 -2.44
C LEU A 300 12.48 -0.23 -1.13
N CYS A 301 12.57 1.08 -0.91
CA CYS A 301 13.13 1.66 0.32
C CYS A 301 12.09 2.30 1.23
N GLY A 302 10.85 2.47 0.77
CA GLY A 302 9.74 3.10 1.48
C GLY A 302 8.79 3.82 0.53
N ALA A 303 7.76 4.46 1.08
CA ALA A 303 6.84 5.32 0.32
C ALA A 303 6.28 6.45 1.18
N GLU A 304 5.81 7.51 0.52
CA GLU A 304 5.31 8.73 1.12
C GLU A 304 4.04 9.21 0.40
N ASP A 305 2.97 9.49 1.17
CA ASP A 305 1.84 10.30 0.70
C ASP A 305 2.31 11.76 0.58
N LEU A 306 2.14 12.36 -0.58
CA LEU A 306 2.59 13.74 -0.85
C LEU A 306 1.58 14.79 -0.36
N HIS A 307 0.34 14.37 -0.03
CA HIS A 307 -0.75 15.24 0.40
C HIS A 307 -1.49 14.69 1.63
N PRO A 308 -0.79 14.37 2.74
CA PRO A 308 -1.42 13.74 3.89
C PRO A 308 -2.52 14.61 4.52
N GLU A 309 -2.44 15.93 4.37
CA GLU A 309 -3.49 16.87 4.82
C GLU A 309 -4.77 16.83 3.96
N ALA A 310 -4.66 16.44 2.67
CA ALA A 310 -5.82 16.21 1.79
C ALA A 310 -6.42 14.83 2.02
N SER A 311 -5.58 13.87 2.39
CA SER A 311 -5.92 12.47 2.67
C SER A 311 -6.58 12.29 4.04
N VAL A 312 -6.28 13.14 5.01
CA VAL A 312 -7.09 13.25 6.21
C VAL A 312 -8.49 13.66 5.75
N CYS A 313 -9.43 12.70 5.73
CA CYS A 313 -10.83 13.05 5.62
C CYS A 313 -11.06 14.22 6.58
N LYS A 314 -11.17 15.44 6.07
CA LYS A 314 -12.09 16.37 6.65
C LYS A 314 -13.43 15.64 6.56
N VAL A 315 -13.76 14.89 7.62
CA VAL A 315 -15.15 14.80 8.00
C VAL A 315 -15.48 16.27 8.25
N GLU A 316 -15.84 17.00 7.19
CA GLU A 316 -16.77 18.06 7.37
C GLU A 316 -17.94 17.33 8.03
N PHE A 317 -17.99 17.47 9.34
CA PHE A 317 -19.25 17.32 10.02
C PHE A 317 -20.10 18.36 9.32
N ALA A 318 -20.79 17.96 8.28
CA ALA A 318 -21.93 18.70 7.75
C ALA A 318 -22.69 19.04 9.02
N ALA A 319 -22.73 20.32 9.35
CA ALA A 319 -23.11 20.89 10.64
C ALA A 319 -24.13 19.97 11.26
N GLN A 320 -23.83 19.32 12.39
CA GLN A 320 -24.44 18.07 12.86
C GLN A 320 -25.93 18.13 12.54
N ALA A 321 -26.39 17.37 11.52
CA ALA A 321 -27.78 17.47 11.08
C ALA A 321 -28.75 17.17 12.24
N PHE A 322 -28.20 16.56 13.33
CA PHE A 322 -28.90 16.45 14.60
C PHE A 322 -27.93 16.36 15.79
N THR A 323 -28.36 16.87 16.94
CA THR A 323 -27.75 16.63 18.25
C THR A 323 -28.62 15.68 19.04
N ALA A 324 -28.03 14.89 19.96
CA ALA A 324 -28.75 13.94 20.78
C ALA A 324 -28.30 14.02 22.24
N ARG A 325 -29.24 14.13 23.18
CA ARG A 325 -28.97 14.12 24.63
C ARG A 325 -30.07 13.38 25.39
N CYS A 326 -29.74 12.76 26.49
CA CYS A 326 -30.69 12.08 27.35
C CYS A 326 -31.20 12.98 28.42
N ALA A 327 -32.50 12.96 28.65
CA ALA A 327 -33.15 13.64 29.80
C ALA A 327 -34.43 12.90 30.21
N GLY A 328 -34.58 12.57 31.50
CA GLY A 328 -35.80 12.01 32.07
C GLY A 328 -36.31 10.72 31.44
N GLY A 329 -35.40 9.86 30.89
CA GLY A 329 -35.79 8.61 30.23
C GLY A 329 -36.12 8.76 28.73
N SER A 330 -36.01 9.98 28.21
CA SER A 330 -36.20 10.30 26.79
C SER A 330 -34.89 10.73 26.15
N LEU A 331 -34.69 10.35 24.88
CA LEU A 331 -33.66 10.89 24.00
C LEU A 331 -34.21 12.13 23.31
N ILE A 332 -33.64 13.29 23.63
CA ILE A 332 -34.01 14.57 23.00
C ILE A 332 -33.06 14.74 21.81
N VAL A 333 -33.62 14.81 20.61
CA VAL A 333 -32.91 14.99 19.36
C VAL A 333 -33.33 16.31 18.72
N GLU A 334 -32.38 17.20 18.47
CA GLU A 334 -32.63 18.43 17.72
C GLU A 334 -32.03 18.23 16.31
N SER A 335 -32.86 18.33 15.27
CA SER A 335 -32.49 18.05 13.89
C SER A 335 -32.85 19.22 12.97
N ALA A 336 -31.93 19.56 12.06
CA ALA A 336 -32.17 20.60 11.06
C ALA A 336 -33.07 20.10 9.91
N ASN A 337 -33.24 18.79 9.72
CA ASN A 337 -34.04 18.20 8.66
C ASN A 337 -34.68 16.90 9.15
N SER A 338 -35.80 16.51 8.52
CA SER A 338 -36.42 15.20 8.77
C SER A 338 -35.53 14.06 8.19
N CYS A 339 -35.35 13.01 8.98
CA CYS A 339 -34.58 11.83 8.55
C CYS A 339 -34.98 10.57 9.31
N ASN A 340 -34.63 9.39 8.73
CA ASN A 340 -34.66 8.11 9.43
C ASN A 340 -33.29 7.85 10.06
N ALA A 341 -33.29 7.48 11.34
CA ALA A 341 -32.09 7.13 12.08
C ALA A 341 -32.25 5.81 12.84
N HIS A 342 -31.17 5.25 13.32
CA HIS A 342 -31.15 4.01 14.08
C HIS A 342 -30.37 4.23 15.37
N ILE A 343 -30.81 3.58 16.45
CA ILE A 343 -30.07 3.54 17.71
C ILE A 343 -29.27 2.24 17.76
N TYR A 344 -27.98 2.36 18.06
CA TYR A 344 -27.04 1.25 18.21
C TYR A 344 -26.49 1.20 19.63
N SER A 345 -26.18 -0.01 20.10
CA SER A 345 -25.36 -0.20 21.31
C SER A 345 -23.90 0.21 21.04
N ALA A 346 -23.10 0.36 22.10
CA ALA A 346 -21.66 0.61 22.00
C ALA A 346 -20.88 -0.51 21.26
N SER A 347 -21.46 -1.73 21.20
CA SER A 347 -20.92 -2.87 20.45
C SER A 347 -21.38 -2.92 18.97
N GLY A 348 -22.07 -1.88 18.46
CA GLY A 348 -22.51 -1.80 17.08
C GLY A 348 -23.81 -2.57 16.76
N VAL A 349 -24.49 -3.16 17.75
CA VAL A 349 -25.76 -3.85 17.53
C VAL A 349 -26.88 -2.82 17.34
N MET A 350 -27.62 -2.89 16.23
CA MET A 350 -28.80 -2.06 15.98
C MET A 350 -29.94 -2.47 16.93
N LEU A 351 -30.48 -1.51 17.69
CA LEU A 351 -31.52 -1.74 18.71
C LEU A 351 -32.91 -1.34 18.23
N CYS A 352 -33.03 -0.19 17.58
CA CYS A 352 -34.31 0.28 17.01
C CYS A 352 -34.10 1.32 15.92
N ALA A 353 -35.09 1.45 15.04
CA ALA A 353 -35.22 2.54 14.08
C ALA A 353 -36.10 3.64 14.65
N VAL A 354 -35.77 4.90 14.32
CA VAL A 354 -36.50 6.09 14.79
C VAL A 354 -36.67 7.07 13.64
N GLU A 355 -37.86 7.65 13.53
CA GLU A 355 -38.12 8.77 12.61
C GLU A 355 -37.84 10.08 13.36
N ILE A 356 -37.06 10.95 12.76
CA ILE A 356 -36.70 12.26 13.30
C ILE A 356 -37.29 13.31 12.37
N ALA A 357 -38.16 14.16 12.92
CA ALA A 357 -38.69 15.33 12.23
C ALA A 357 -37.70 16.52 12.35
N GLU A 358 -37.86 17.52 11.51
CA GLU A 358 -37.18 18.81 11.66
C GLU A 358 -37.56 19.43 13.00
N GLY A 359 -36.60 20.02 13.74
CA GLY A 359 -36.76 20.59 15.06
C GLY A 359 -36.46 19.62 16.20
N VAL A 360 -37.15 19.79 17.32
CA VAL A 360 -36.89 19.02 18.55
C VAL A 360 -37.78 17.78 18.60
N ASN A 361 -37.17 16.62 18.70
CA ASN A 361 -37.83 15.32 18.85
C ASN A 361 -37.60 14.77 20.26
N CYS A 362 -38.60 14.06 20.80
CA CYS A 362 -38.52 13.38 22.09
C CYS A 362 -38.83 11.89 21.88
N ILE A 363 -37.83 11.05 22.01
CA ILE A 363 -37.92 9.60 21.74
C ILE A 363 -37.84 8.86 23.06
N ASP A 364 -38.82 8.01 23.33
CA ASP A 364 -38.87 7.18 24.55
C ASP A 364 -37.79 6.08 24.46
N ILE A 365 -36.82 6.13 25.37
CA ILE A 365 -35.75 5.15 25.51
C ILE A 365 -35.77 4.48 26.89
N THR A 366 -36.88 4.53 27.59
CA THR A 366 -37.02 3.92 28.95
C THR A 366 -36.70 2.43 28.94
N HIS A 367 -36.97 1.75 27.83
CA HIS A 367 -36.73 0.33 27.62
C HIS A 367 -35.22 -0.05 27.43
N LEU A 368 -34.35 0.93 27.13
CA LEU A 368 -32.92 0.67 27.01
C LEU A 368 -32.25 0.63 28.39
N PRO A 369 -31.29 -0.25 28.67
CA PRO A 369 -30.46 -0.23 29.87
C PRO A 369 -29.61 1.05 29.99
N ALA A 370 -29.06 1.32 31.18
CA ALA A 370 -28.06 2.38 31.33
C ALA A 370 -26.81 2.03 30.54
N GLY A 371 -26.30 2.96 29.75
CA GLY A 371 -25.15 2.69 28.89
C GLY A 371 -24.89 3.77 27.84
N VAL A 372 -23.84 3.53 27.01
CA VAL A 372 -23.47 4.37 25.86
C VAL A 372 -24.16 3.87 24.62
N TYR A 373 -24.76 4.78 23.87
CA TYR A 373 -25.48 4.50 22.62
C TYR A 373 -25.10 5.47 21.52
N LEU A 374 -25.34 5.08 20.29
CA LEU A 374 -25.15 5.88 19.09
C LEU A 374 -26.47 6.04 18.36
N LEU A 375 -26.86 7.27 18.06
CA LEU A 375 -27.93 7.58 17.12
C LEU A 375 -27.27 7.84 15.76
N LYS A 376 -27.62 7.07 14.73
CA LYS A 376 -26.96 7.11 13.41
C LYS A 376 -27.98 7.14 12.28
N ASN A 377 -27.78 8.02 11.30
CA ASN A 377 -28.36 7.92 9.96
C ASN A 377 -27.27 7.69 8.90
N LYS A 378 -27.58 7.81 7.60
CA LYS A 378 -26.60 7.59 6.53
C LYS A 378 -25.39 8.55 6.59
N MET A 379 -25.54 9.73 7.17
CA MET A 379 -24.58 10.83 7.10
C MET A 379 -24.08 11.34 8.44
N ASN A 380 -24.78 11.01 9.54
CA ASN A 380 -24.52 11.62 10.86
C ASN A 380 -24.59 10.59 11.98
N VAL A 381 -23.75 10.78 12.99
CA VAL A 381 -23.73 9.99 14.23
C VAL A 381 -23.70 10.93 15.43
N ALA A 382 -24.60 10.71 16.38
CA ALA A 382 -24.56 11.38 17.68
C ALA A 382 -24.45 10.33 18.80
N LYS A 383 -23.51 10.51 19.71
CA LYS A 383 -23.35 9.67 20.92
C LYS A 383 -24.20 10.24 22.05
N PHE A 384 -24.91 9.38 22.77
CA PHE A 384 -25.60 9.75 23.99
C PHE A 384 -25.38 8.72 25.11
N LEU A 385 -25.55 9.16 26.34
CA LEU A 385 -25.47 8.35 27.56
C LEU A 385 -26.85 8.28 28.20
N LYS A 386 -27.36 7.06 28.45
CA LYS A 386 -28.54 6.82 29.22
C LYS A 386 -28.23 6.40 30.65
#